data_72c4e5bbbd8af26fdecd8b2efb349bf8
#
_entry.id   72c4e5bbbd8af26fdecd8b2efb349bf8
#
_cell.length_a   1.000
_cell.length_b   1.000
_cell.length_c   1.000
_cell.angle_alpha   90.00
_cell.angle_beta   90.00
_cell.angle_gamma   90.00
#
_symmetry.space_group_name_H-M   'P 1'
#
loop_
_entity.id
_entity.type
_entity.pdbx_description
1 polymer ?
#
loop_
_entity_poly.entity_id
_entity_poly.type
_entity_poly.pdbx_seq_one_letter_code
_entity_poly.pdbx_strand_id
1 'polypeptide(L)'
;SAMTPDQARTLVINADENVLQGWLDLQRVWFDNRNDPDMLKAGIADWQKRYPQNPGAKMLPTQLVNVQRFKPASTSKIALLLPLNGQAAVFGRTIQQGFEAAKNLGTQAVEMQPAAAPDAPVEPGVEETQPQMTNGVASPSQASVSDLTDDAPSQSATPVSAPQTPPATASAPADPSAELKIYDTSSQPLDQVLAQVQQDGASIVVGPLLKNNVEALMKSNTPLNVLALNQPETVRSFPNICYFALSPEDEARDAAHHIYDQGKQSPLLLIPRSALGDRVANAFTQEWQKLGGGIVLQQKFGSVAELKMGVNGGAGIALTGSPVAASVPAQPGVTIGGLTIPAPPTDAQITGGGRVDAVYILATPEEIGFIKPMIAMRNGTQSGATLYASSRSAQGTSGPDFRLEMEGLQYSEIPMLAGGNMPLMQQALSAVHNDYSLARMYAMGVDAWTLANHFSQMRQVQGFEINGNTGALTASPDCVINRKLSWLKYQQGEIVPAS
;
A
#
# COMPACT_ATOMS: atom_id res chain seq x y z
N SER A 1 27.95 -19.11 -7.30
CA SER A 1 28.73 -20.26 -7.69
C SER A 1 27.99 -21.13 -8.65
N ALA A 2 28.69 -21.63 -9.60
CA ALA A 2 28.10 -22.42 -10.66
C ALA A 2 27.92 -23.87 -10.28
N MET A 3 28.33 -24.26 -9.09
CA MET A 3 28.26 -25.67 -8.71
C MET A 3 26.90 -26.01 -8.13
N THR A 4 26.37 -27.14 -8.55
CA THR A 4 25.16 -27.65 -7.94
C THR A 4 25.48 -28.20 -6.55
N PRO A 5 24.50 -28.32 -5.66
CA PRO A 5 24.76 -28.93 -4.35
C PRO A 5 25.39 -30.32 -4.41
N ASP A 6 25.01 -31.10 -5.39
CA ASP A 6 25.58 -32.45 -5.52
C ASP A 6 27.02 -32.39 -5.96
N GLN A 7 27.38 -31.51 -6.87
CA GLN A 7 28.75 -31.31 -7.27
C GLN A 7 29.59 -30.83 -6.09
N ALA A 8 29.08 -29.96 -5.28
CA ALA A 8 29.78 -29.47 -4.11
C ALA A 8 30.05 -30.59 -3.09
N ARG A 9 29.17 -31.58 -3.02
CA ARG A 9 29.34 -32.71 -2.10
C ARG A 9 30.41 -33.70 -2.55
N THR A 10 30.71 -33.71 -3.82
CA THR A 10 31.67 -34.70 -4.37
C THR A 10 33.10 -34.17 -4.41
N LEU A 11 33.36 -32.96 -3.99
CA LEU A 11 34.69 -32.42 -3.96
C LEU A 11 35.55 -33.20 -2.96
N VAL A 12 36.76 -33.54 -3.40
CA VAL A 12 37.71 -34.20 -2.51
C VAL A 12 38.18 -33.23 -1.44
N ILE A 13 38.14 -33.64 -0.20
CA ILE A 13 38.39 -32.75 0.90
C ILE A 13 39.80 -32.92 1.40
N ASN A 14 40.61 -31.94 1.11
CA ASN A 14 41.85 -31.73 1.84
C ASN A 14 41.71 -30.40 2.60
N ALA A 15 42.71 -29.93 3.30
CA ALA A 15 42.59 -28.74 4.16
C ALA A 15 42.16 -27.52 3.42
N ASP A 16 42.67 -27.27 2.22
CA ASP A 16 42.32 -26.08 1.46
C ASP A 16 40.96 -26.27 0.76
N GLU A 17 40.70 -27.47 0.28
CA GLU A 17 39.41 -27.76 -0.34
C GLU A 17 38.28 -27.73 0.66
N ASN A 18 38.53 -28.10 1.90
CA ASN A 18 37.54 -28.02 2.96
C ASN A 18 37.15 -26.57 3.25
N VAL A 19 38.07 -25.64 3.18
CA VAL A 19 37.75 -24.22 3.34
C VAL A 19 36.90 -23.75 2.19
N LEU A 20 37.24 -24.14 0.96
CA LEU A 20 36.41 -23.77 -0.20
C LEU A 20 35.04 -24.38 -0.11
N GLN A 21 34.94 -25.65 0.27
CA GLN A 21 33.65 -26.32 0.43
C GLN A 21 32.81 -25.61 1.48
N GLY A 22 33.44 -25.17 2.58
CA GLY A 22 32.75 -24.41 3.61
C GLY A 22 32.14 -23.11 3.07
N TRP A 23 32.90 -22.38 2.25
CA TRP A 23 32.39 -21.14 1.68
C TRP A 23 31.25 -21.40 0.70
N LEU A 24 31.34 -22.46 -0.08
CA LEU A 24 30.26 -22.81 -1.01
C LEU A 24 28.98 -23.18 -0.25
N ASP A 25 29.11 -23.92 0.83
CA ASP A 25 27.96 -24.29 1.65
C ASP A 25 27.35 -23.08 2.35
N LEU A 26 28.18 -22.13 2.81
CA LEU A 26 27.68 -20.91 3.43
C LEU A 26 26.93 -20.06 2.40
N GLN A 27 27.44 -19.96 1.19
CA GLN A 27 26.76 -19.25 0.11
C GLN A 27 25.40 -19.89 -0.18
N ARG A 28 25.32 -21.19 -0.16
CA ARG A 28 24.06 -21.89 -0.35
C ARG A 28 23.09 -21.62 0.79
N VAL A 29 23.56 -21.64 2.03
CA VAL A 29 22.73 -21.30 3.20
C VAL A 29 22.13 -19.92 3.04
N TRP A 30 22.95 -18.96 2.62
CA TRP A 30 22.47 -17.59 2.41
C TRP A 30 21.43 -17.56 1.31
N PHE A 31 21.70 -18.20 0.17
CA PHE A 31 20.82 -18.12 -0.99
C PHE A 31 19.48 -18.80 -0.71
N ASP A 32 19.49 -19.97 -0.06
CA ASP A 32 18.28 -20.73 0.18
C ASP A 32 17.39 -20.10 1.24
N ASN A 33 17.96 -19.35 2.17
CA ASN A 33 17.22 -18.84 3.33
C ASN A 33 17.23 -17.32 3.44
N ARG A 34 17.58 -16.63 2.38
CA ARG A 34 17.77 -15.15 2.44
C ARG A 34 16.53 -14.37 2.84
N ASN A 35 15.34 -14.95 2.64
CA ASN A 35 14.10 -14.28 2.99
C ASN A 35 13.50 -14.78 4.30
N ASP A 36 14.21 -15.64 5.01
CA ASP A 36 13.72 -16.21 6.26
C ASP A 36 14.81 -16.06 7.34
N PRO A 37 14.73 -15.02 8.18
CA PRO A 37 15.77 -14.79 9.18
C PRO A 37 15.99 -15.96 10.14
N ASP A 38 14.92 -16.66 10.52
CA ASP A 38 15.06 -17.75 11.48
C ASP A 38 15.77 -18.96 10.86
N MET A 39 15.38 -19.32 9.66
CA MET A 39 16.02 -20.42 8.94
C MET A 39 17.45 -20.06 8.55
N LEU A 40 17.70 -18.82 8.18
CA LEU A 40 19.04 -18.37 7.86
C LEU A 40 19.92 -18.42 9.09
N LYS A 41 19.42 -17.99 10.23
CA LYS A 41 20.16 -18.03 11.50
C LYS A 41 20.49 -19.48 11.87
N ALA A 42 19.51 -20.38 11.77
CA ALA A 42 19.73 -21.78 12.08
C ALA A 42 20.71 -22.42 11.11
N GLY A 43 20.62 -22.08 9.83
CA GLY A 43 21.53 -22.59 8.82
C GLY A 43 22.98 -22.14 9.04
N ILE A 44 23.16 -20.88 9.44
CA ILE A 44 24.49 -20.35 9.76
C ILE A 44 25.07 -21.08 10.98
N ALA A 45 24.28 -21.30 12.02
CA ALA A 45 24.74 -21.99 13.20
C ALA A 45 25.15 -23.44 12.88
N ASP A 46 24.36 -24.14 12.06
CA ASP A 46 24.71 -25.48 11.61
C ASP A 46 25.99 -25.47 10.77
N TRP A 47 26.12 -24.50 9.87
CA TRP A 47 27.31 -24.35 9.05
C TRP A 47 28.57 -24.14 9.91
N GLN A 48 28.49 -23.31 10.95
CA GLN A 48 29.60 -23.07 11.85
C GLN A 48 30.03 -24.36 12.57
N LYS A 49 29.10 -25.23 12.88
CA LYS A 49 29.41 -26.50 13.51
C LYS A 49 30.07 -27.46 12.55
N ARG A 50 29.67 -27.43 11.27
CA ARG A 50 30.23 -28.32 10.25
C ARG A 50 31.60 -27.87 9.78
N TYR A 51 31.87 -26.58 9.81
CA TYR A 51 33.13 -26.02 9.31
C TYR A 51 33.82 -25.12 10.35
N PRO A 52 34.16 -25.66 11.52
CA PRO A 52 34.73 -24.82 12.59
C PRO A 52 36.09 -24.23 12.27
N GLN A 53 36.80 -24.81 11.32
CA GLN A 53 38.12 -24.30 10.92
C GLN A 53 38.06 -23.31 9.78
N ASN A 54 36.88 -23.08 9.21
CA ASN A 54 36.75 -22.09 8.15
C ASN A 54 36.86 -20.69 8.75
N PRO A 55 37.62 -19.78 8.15
CA PRO A 55 37.74 -18.42 8.67
C PRO A 55 36.38 -17.74 8.90
N GLY A 56 35.40 -18.05 8.06
CA GLY A 56 34.06 -17.48 8.21
C GLY A 56 33.33 -17.97 9.45
N ALA A 57 33.72 -19.13 10.01
CA ALA A 57 33.10 -19.61 11.24
C ALA A 57 33.42 -18.73 12.44
N LYS A 58 34.56 -18.07 12.41
CA LYS A 58 34.97 -17.18 13.48
C LYS A 58 34.66 -15.74 13.17
N MET A 59 34.57 -15.37 11.91
CA MET A 59 34.34 -14.01 11.49
C MET A 59 33.39 -14.04 10.27
N LEU A 60 32.13 -14.05 10.53
CA LEU A 60 31.12 -14.06 9.47
C LEU A 60 31.08 -12.73 8.73
N PRO A 61 30.72 -12.74 7.45
CA PRO A 61 30.41 -11.49 6.76
C PRO A 61 29.37 -10.67 7.52
N THR A 62 29.49 -9.36 7.45
CA THR A 62 28.66 -8.45 8.25
C THR A 62 27.17 -8.73 8.10
N GLN A 63 26.71 -9.03 6.88
CA GLN A 63 25.30 -9.31 6.65
C GLN A 63 24.84 -10.54 7.43
N LEU A 64 25.69 -11.56 7.54
CA LEU A 64 25.34 -12.78 8.25
C LEU A 64 25.40 -12.61 9.76
N VAL A 65 26.32 -11.77 10.23
CA VAL A 65 26.38 -11.43 11.66
C VAL A 65 25.10 -10.72 12.08
N ASN A 66 24.60 -9.81 11.26
CA ASN A 66 23.36 -9.13 11.56
C ASN A 66 22.18 -10.11 11.63
N VAL A 67 22.15 -11.10 10.75
CA VAL A 67 21.08 -12.11 10.78
C VAL A 67 21.11 -12.92 12.07
N GLN A 68 22.29 -13.24 12.59
CA GLN A 68 22.39 -13.98 13.85
C GLN A 68 21.81 -13.23 15.02
N ARG A 69 21.70 -11.90 14.93
CA ARG A 69 21.14 -11.09 16.01
C ARG A 69 19.64 -10.99 15.92
N PHE A 70 19.04 -11.44 14.82
CA PHE A 70 17.60 -11.33 14.67
C PHE A 70 16.92 -12.30 15.63
N LYS A 71 15.91 -11.81 16.28
CA LYS A 71 15.07 -12.64 17.12
C LYS A 71 13.83 -13.02 16.31
N PRO A 72 13.21 -14.17 16.59
CA PRO A 72 11.94 -14.50 15.96
C PRO A 72 10.93 -13.39 16.21
N ALA A 73 10.18 -13.05 15.16
CA ALA A 73 9.15 -12.04 15.30
C ALA A 73 7.99 -12.58 16.13
N SER A 74 7.55 -11.82 17.07
CA SER A 74 6.38 -12.16 17.87
C SER A 74 5.72 -10.88 18.36
N THR A 75 4.47 -10.98 18.78
CA THR A 75 3.75 -9.83 19.31
C THR A 75 3.77 -9.81 20.85
N SER A 76 4.67 -10.55 21.48
CA SER A 76 4.75 -10.55 22.94
C SER A 76 5.22 -9.21 23.50
N LYS A 77 6.10 -8.52 22.79
CA LYS A 77 6.60 -7.21 23.20
C LYS A 77 6.77 -6.34 21.96
N ILE A 78 5.89 -5.38 21.81
CA ILE A 78 5.80 -4.55 20.61
C ILE A 78 6.31 -3.16 20.88
N ALA A 79 7.15 -2.65 19.98
CA ALA A 79 7.51 -1.25 19.96
C ALA A 79 6.75 -0.57 18.81
N LEU A 80 5.92 0.40 19.13
CA LEU A 80 5.15 1.14 18.14
C LEU A 80 5.79 2.53 17.98
N LEU A 81 6.35 2.79 16.82
CA LEU A 81 7.10 3.99 16.53
C LEU A 81 6.25 4.94 15.68
N LEU A 82 5.81 6.02 16.27
CA LEU A 82 4.91 6.95 15.61
C LEU A 82 5.27 8.40 15.93
N PRO A 83 4.98 9.33 15.03
CA PRO A 83 5.11 10.74 15.37
C PRO A 83 3.96 11.14 16.29
N LEU A 84 4.28 11.65 17.46
CA LEU A 84 3.27 12.04 18.44
C LEU A 84 3.22 13.55 18.66
N ASN A 85 4.09 14.29 18.01
CA ASN A 85 4.11 15.75 18.04
C ASN A 85 4.29 16.29 16.63
N GLY A 86 3.92 17.53 16.42
CA GLY A 86 4.04 18.16 15.11
C GLY A 86 2.87 17.88 14.20
N GLN A 87 3.05 18.14 12.92
CA GLN A 87 1.96 18.07 11.95
C GLN A 87 1.44 16.66 11.74
N ALA A 88 2.28 15.66 11.88
CA ALA A 88 1.89 14.27 11.66
C ALA A 88 1.32 13.60 12.91
N ALA A 89 1.24 14.30 14.01
CA ALA A 89 0.80 13.70 15.28
C ALA A 89 -0.61 13.13 15.21
N VAL A 90 -1.51 13.78 14.50
CA VAL A 90 -2.89 13.29 14.39
C VAL A 90 -2.92 11.94 13.70
N PHE A 91 -2.07 11.73 12.69
CA PHE A 91 -1.99 10.47 11.99
C PHE A 91 -1.39 9.39 12.90
N GLY A 92 -0.31 9.73 13.60
CA GLY A 92 0.33 8.80 14.53
C GLY A 92 -0.62 8.34 15.63
N ARG A 93 -1.34 9.27 16.23
CA ARG A 93 -2.29 8.93 17.28
C ARG A 93 -3.46 8.10 16.77
N THR A 94 -3.92 8.38 15.57
CA THR A 94 -5.03 7.61 14.99
C THR A 94 -4.61 6.18 14.68
N ILE A 95 -3.41 5.99 14.14
CA ILE A 95 -2.86 4.64 13.92
C ILE A 95 -2.74 3.92 15.27
N GLN A 96 -2.26 4.62 16.29
CA GLN A 96 -2.15 4.05 17.63
C GLN A 96 -3.50 3.56 18.14
N GLN A 97 -4.54 4.36 17.97
CA GLN A 97 -5.90 3.97 18.41
C GLN A 97 -6.38 2.71 17.72
N GLY A 98 -6.19 2.62 16.41
CA GLY A 98 -6.58 1.44 15.66
C GLY A 98 -5.77 0.21 16.07
N PHE A 99 -4.48 0.39 16.26
CA PHE A 99 -3.61 -0.70 16.68
C PHE A 99 -4.00 -1.22 18.07
N GLU A 100 -4.23 -0.32 19.01
CA GLU A 100 -4.63 -0.71 20.34
C GLU A 100 -6.03 -1.35 20.38
N ALA A 101 -6.95 -0.87 19.56
CA ALA A 101 -8.26 -1.48 19.45
C ALA A 101 -8.16 -2.92 18.95
N ALA A 102 -7.35 -3.16 17.94
CA ALA A 102 -7.15 -4.51 17.43
C ALA A 102 -6.42 -5.39 18.42
N LYS A 103 -5.43 -4.84 19.12
CA LYS A 103 -4.70 -5.57 20.14
C LYS A 103 -5.65 -6.03 21.27
N ASN A 104 -6.58 -5.18 21.64
CA ASN A 104 -7.47 -5.49 22.77
C ASN A 104 -8.67 -6.33 22.36
N LEU A 105 -9.14 -6.20 21.12
CA LEU A 105 -10.36 -6.88 20.66
C LEU A 105 -10.14 -7.96 19.61
N GLY A 106 -8.95 -8.04 19.02
CA GLY A 106 -8.68 -8.97 17.93
C GLY A 106 -9.19 -8.44 16.59
N THR A 107 -8.84 -9.14 15.53
CA THR A 107 -9.29 -8.81 14.18
C THR A 107 -9.90 -10.03 13.54
N GLN A 108 -10.78 -9.80 12.59
CA GLN A 108 -11.41 -10.88 11.83
C GLN A 108 -11.16 -10.65 10.35
N ALA A 109 -11.33 -11.70 9.57
CA ALA A 109 -11.23 -11.57 8.12
C ALA A 109 -12.33 -10.64 7.62
N VAL A 110 -12.00 -9.80 6.65
CA VAL A 110 -12.87 -8.76 6.14
C VAL A 110 -13.43 -9.16 4.80
N GLU A 111 -14.68 -8.83 4.52
CA GLU A 111 -15.24 -9.10 3.22
C GLU A 111 -14.72 -8.08 2.24
N MET A 112 -14.19 -8.55 1.11
CA MET A 112 -13.65 -7.65 0.11
C MET A 112 -14.72 -6.98 -0.73
N GLN A 113 -15.80 -7.72 -1.03
CA GLN A 113 -16.86 -7.16 -1.85
C GLN A 113 -18.17 -7.41 -1.13
N PRO A 114 -18.65 -6.48 -0.36
CA PRO A 114 -19.88 -6.67 0.40
C PRO A 114 -21.09 -6.80 -0.53
N ALA A 115 -22.02 -7.58 -0.10
CA ALA A 115 -23.21 -7.79 -0.88
C ALA A 115 -24.09 -6.55 -0.87
N ALA A 116 -24.05 -5.77 0.16
CA ALA A 116 -24.90 -4.62 0.27
C ALA A 116 -24.10 -3.36 0.30
N ALA A 117 -24.63 -2.34 -0.29
CA ALA A 117 -23.96 -1.08 -0.32
C ALA A 117 -23.92 -0.52 1.07
N PRO A 118 -22.85 0.05 1.39
CA PRO A 118 -22.68 0.56 2.69
C PRO A 118 -23.54 1.69 3.00
N ASP A 119 -24.04 2.30 2.12
CA ASP A 119 -24.69 3.47 2.39
C ASP A 119 -25.86 3.23 3.05
N ALA A 120 -26.17 2.30 2.92
CA ALA A 120 -27.24 2.04 3.45
C ALA A 120 -27.45 2.62 4.60
N PRO A 121 -27.59 2.84 4.85
CA PRO A 121 -27.92 3.31 5.58
C PRO A 121 -28.04 4.16 5.89
N VAL A 122 -28.04 4.15 5.75
CA VAL A 122 -28.02 4.99 5.96
C VAL A 122 -28.93 5.36 6.24
N GLU A 123 -29.38 4.89 6.26
CA GLU A 123 -30.02 5.21 6.47
C GLU A 123 -30.53 5.66 7.02
N PRO A 124 -31.06 5.48 7.11
CA PRO A 124 -31.58 6.17 7.37
C PRO A 124 -31.45 6.80 8.24
N GLY A 125 -31.49 6.76 8.65
CA GLY A 125 -31.34 7.47 9.28
C GLY A 125 -30.47 7.85 9.55
N VAL A 126 -30.17 7.52 9.37
CA VAL A 126 -29.39 7.96 9.52
C VAL A 126 -29.05 8.76 9.14
N GLU A 127 -29.29 8.66 8.56
CA GLU A 127 -28.88 9.44 8.07
C GLU A 127 -28.95 10.37 8.54
N GLU A 128 -29.36 10.35 8.90
CA GLU A 128 -29.34 11.21 9.18
C GLU A 128 -28.56 11.59 9.74
N THR A 129 -28.33 11.15 9.90
CA THR A 129 -27.55 11.52 10.35
C THR A 129 -26.74 11.92 9.88
N GLN A 130 -26.57 11.76 9.37
CA GLN A 130 -25.78 12.08 8.83
C GLN A 130 -25.45 13.17 8.71
N PRO A 131 -25.72 13.62 8.88
CA PRO A 131 -25.48 14.80 8.57
C PRO A 131 -24.40 15.28 9.09
N GLN A 132 -24.17 14.97 9.79
CA GLN A 132 -23.21 15.28 10.32
C GLN A 132 -22.18 15.27 9.63
N MET A 133 -22.21 14.72 8.98
CA MET A 133 -21.26 14.61 8.25
C MET A 133 -20.88 15.72 7.80
N THR A 134 -21.49 16.34 7.94
CA THR A 134 -21.24 17.40 7.44
C THR A 134 -20.14 17.94 7.78
N ASN A 135 -19.91 18.02 8.54
CA ASN A 135 -18.95 18.60 8.89
C ASN A 135 -17.91 18.08 8.53
N GLY A 136 -17.99 17.36 8.14
CA GLY A 136 -17.01 16.84 7.76
C GLY A 136 -16.01 17.49 7.29
N VAL A 137 -16.07 17.99 7.15
CA VAL A 137 -15.36 18.64 6.84
C VAL A 137 -14.17 18.40 6.52
N ALA A 138 -13.91 18.64 5.73
CA ALA A 138 -12.86 18.60 5.14
C ALA A 138 -11.76 18.64 5.88
N SER A 139 -11.25 17.78 6.08
CA SER A 139 -10.19 17.76 6.73
C SER A 139 -9.06 18.26 5.99
N PRO A 140 -8.45 19.19 6.47
CA PRO A 140 -7.26 19.67 5.88
C PRO A 140 -6.23 18.60 5.84
N SER A 141 -6.38 17.56 6.59
CA SER A 141 -5.42 16.50 6.55
C SER A 141 -5.37 15.82 5.21
N GLN A 142 -6.35 16.05 4.36
CA GLN A 142 -6.30 15.42 3.06
C GLN A 142 -5.04 15.70 2.29
N ALA A 143 -4.54 16.88 2.35
CA ALA A 143 -3.39 17.22 1.54
C ALA A 143 -2.14 16.56 2.05
N SER A 144 -1.99 16.45 3.34
CA SER A 144 -0.76 15.88 3.84
C SER A 144 -0.79 14.37 3.85
N VAL A 145 -1.95 13.78 3.90
CA VAL A 145 -2.03 12.35 3.95
C VAL A 145 -1.49 11.72 2.69
N SER A 146 -1.69 12.34 1.54
CA SER A 146 -1.21 11.74 0.31
C SER A 146 0.31 11.67 0.26
N ASP A 147 1.02 12.47 1.03
CA ASP A 147 2.47 12.40 1.07
C ASP A 147 2.99 11.47 2.16
N LEU A 148 2.20 11.21 3.16
CA LEU A 148 2.58 10.34 4.25
C LEU A 148 2.11 8.93 4.02
N THR A 149 0.83 8.77 3.82
CA THR A 149 0.14 7.56 3.49
C THR A 149 -1.23 8.02 3.13
N ASP A 150 -2.09 7.20 2.71
CA ASP A 150 -3.43 7.60 2.53
C ASP A 150 -4.22 7.13 3.69
N ASP A 151 -5.30 7.55 3.89
CA ASP A 151 -6.18 7.61 4.88
C ASP A 151 -6.82 6.44 5.39
N ALA A 152 -7.49 6.41 6.41
CA ALA A 152 -8.07 5.30 6.92
C ALA A 152 -9.17 5.35 7.79
N PRO A 153 -9.93 4.65 8.21
CA PRO A 153 -11.00 4.61 8.99
C PRO A 153 -11.55 3.53 9.59
N SER A 154 -12.39 3.31 10.17
CA SER A 154 -12.91 2.34 10.68
C SER A 154 -13.91 2.01 11.53
N GLN A 155 -14.40 1.06 11.94
CA GLN A 155 -15.40 0.79 12.67
C GLN A 155 -15.69 -0.50 13.20
N SER A 156 -16.37 -0.84 14.03
CA SER A 156 -16.47 -1.92 14.70
C SER A 156 -17.48 -2.79 14.63
N ALA A 157 -17.58 -3.78 14.94
CA ALA A 157 -18.38 -4.58 14.86
C ALA A 157 -18.83 -5.51 15.52
N THR A 158 -19.76 -5.81 15.48
CA THR A 158 -20.30 -6.81 15.92
C THR A 158 -20.00 -7.88 15.17
N PRO A 159 -19.68 -8.73 15.58
CA PRO A 159 -19.31 -9.73 14.97
C PRO A 159 -20.23 -10.54 14.50
N VAL A 160 -20.51 -10.55 13.69
CA VAL A 160 -21.26 -11.19 13.18
C VAL A 160 -20.80 -12.42 12.89
N SER A 161 -21.35 -13.26 13.02
CA SER A 161 -21.07 -14.43 12.70
C SER A 161 -20.21 -14.66 11.72
N ALA A 162 -19.33 -15.05 11.96
CA ALA A 162 -18.46 -15.24 11.19
C ALA A 162 -18.57 -16.29 10.36
N PRO A 163 -18.54 -16.12 9.35
CA PRO A 163 -18.69 -17.06 8.45
C PRO A 163 -17.42 -17.68 8.27
N GLN A 164 -17.27 -18.55 7.54
CA GLN A 164 -16.14 -19.15 7.32
C GLN A 164 -15.16 -18.41 6.67
N THR A 165 -14.04 -18.37 7.09
CA THR A 165 -12.92 -17.71 6.54
C THR A 165 -12.27 -18.57 5.54
N PRO A 166 -12.00 -18.09 4.37
CA PRO A 166 -11.23 -18.84 3.39
C PRO A 166 -9.86 -19.19 3.94
N PRO A 167 -9.31 -20.33 3.56
CA PRO A 167 -8.03 -20.73 4.12
C PRO A 167 -6.88 -19.77 3.87
N ALA A 168 -6.99 -18.96 2.82
CA ALA A 168 -5.93 -18.03 2.51
C ALA A 168 -5.99 -16.75 3.32
N THR A 169 -7.06 -16.52 4.06
CA THR A 169 -7.19 -15.28 4.81
C THR A 169 -6.78 -15.49 6.26
N ALA A 170 -6.28 -14.46 6.86
CA ALA A 170 -5.81 -14.52 8.22
C ALA A 170 -6.44 -13.41 9.06
N SER A 171 -6.66 -13.71 10.30
CA SER A 171 -7.07 -12.74 11.29
C SER A 171 -6.04 -12.79 12.43
N ALA A 172 -6.16 -11.94 13.39
CA ALA A 172 -5.28 -11.94 14.54
C ALA A 172 -6.08 -11.94 15.82
N PRO A 173 -5.72 -12.79 16.78
CA PRO A 173 -6.44 -12.84 18.04
C PRO A 173 -6.17 -11.60 18.87
N ALA A 174 -7.07 -11.31 19.80
CA ALA A 174 -6.83 -10.29 20.78
C ALA A 174 -5.73 -10.74 21.72
N ASP A 175 -4.87 -9.83 22.11
CA ASP A 175 -3.86 -10.08 23.12
C ASP A 175 -3.65 -8.82 23.95
N PRO A 176 -4.61 -8.49 24.83
CA PRO A 176 -4.50 -7.30 25.65
C PRO A 176 -3.27 -7.31 26.56
N SER A 177 -2.79 -8.51 26.90
CA SER A 177 -1.65 -8.62 27.80
C SER A 177 -0.31 -8.45 27.09
N ALA A 178 -0.28 -8.43 25.78
CA ALA A 178 0.97 -8.19 25.06
C ALA A 178 1.53 -6.82 25.46
N GLU A 179 2.83 -6.78 25.69
CA GLU A 179 3.47 -5.56 26.11
C GLU A 179 3.60 -4.62 24.92
N LEU A 180 3.11 -3.40 25.07
CA LEU A 180 3.15 -2.40 24.01
C LEU A 180 3.80 -1.14 24.56
N LYS A 181 4.88 -0.70 23.94
CA LYS A 181 5.50 0.57 24.29
C LYS A 181 5.50 1.47 23.07
N ILE A 182 5.07 2.72 23.27
CA ILE A 182 4.99 3.70 22.20
C ILE A 182 6.24 4.58 22.25
N TYR A 183 6.87 4.78 21.11
CA TYR A 183 8.04 5.62 20.99
C TYR A 183 7.73 6.77 20.05
N ASP A 184 7.99 8.00 20.50
CA ASP A 184 7.73 9.20 19.71
C ASP A 184 8.91 9.45 18.78
N THR A 185 8.69 9.31 17.48
CA THR A 185 9.72 9.52 16.49
C THR A 185 9.89 10.98 16.10
N SER A 186 9.05 11.86 16.60
CA SER A 186 9.13 13.28 16.27
C SER A 186 10.12 14.04 17.15
N SER A 187 10.53 13.46 18.28
CA SER A 187 11.37 14.17 19.25
C SER A 187 12.81 13.69 19.27
N GLN A 188 13.15 12.62 18.56
CA GLN A 188 14.51 12.07 18.54
C GLN A 188 14.85 11.52 17.17
N PRO A 189 16.13 11.49 16.80
CA PRO A 189 16.55 10.77 15.59
C PRO A 189 16.18 9.30 15.66
N LEU A 190 15.87 8.71 14.54
CA LEU A 190 15.44 7.32 14.50
C LEU A 190 16.49 6.36 15.07
N ASP A 191 17.77 6.64 14.84
CA ASP A 191 18.85 5.79 15.37
C ASP A 191 18.76 5.66 16.88
N GLN A 192 18.48 6.75 17.58
CA GLN A 192 18.33 6.73 19.03
C GLN A 192 17.10 5.95 19.45
N VAL A 193 16.01 6.10 18.73
CA VAL A 193 14.79 5.35 19.01
C VAL A 193 15.03 3.86 18.83
N LEU A 194 15.69 3.45 17.75
CA LEU A 194 15.97 2.04 17.51
C LEU A 194 16.89 1.45 18.56
N ALA A 195 17.89 2.22 19.01
CA ALA A 195 18.77 1.77 20.08
C ALA A 195 18.00 1.53 21.38
N GLN A 196 17.10 2.44 21.70
CA GLN A 196 16.23 2.31 22.88
C GLN A 196 15.32 1.08 22.76
N VAL A 197 14.73 0.88 21.59
CA VAL A 197 13.85 -0.25 21.33
C VAL A 197 14.61 -1.56 21.52
N GLN A 198 15.81 -1.62 20.97
CA GLN A 198 16.65 -2.82 21.10
C GLN A 198 17.02 -3.07 22.56
N GLN A 199 17.38 -2.02 23.28
CA GLN A 199 17.71 -2.14 24.69
C GLN A 199 16.49 -2.59 25.49
N ASP A 200 15.30 -2.13 25.15
CA ASP A 200 14.06 -2.52 25.83
C ASP A 200 13.62 -3.93 25.47
N GLY A 201 14.23 -4.56 24.49
CA GLY A 201 13.98 -5.97 24.17
C GLY A 201 12.74 -6.26 23.36
N ALA A 202 12.29 -5.33 22.55
CA ALA A 202 11.11 -5.55 21.72
C ALA A 202 11.29 -6.74 20.78
N SER A 203 10.21 -7.49 20.58
CA SER A 203 10.22 -8.64 19.67
C SER A 203 9.78 -8.26 18.27
N ILE A 204 9.08 -7.16 18.11
CA ILE A 204 8.73 -6.61 16.81
C ILE A 204 8.55 -5.10 16.94
N VAL A 205 8.92 -4.40 15.87
CA VAL A 205 8.74 -2.95 15.76
C VAL A 205 7.69 -2.68 14.70
N VAL A 206 6.73 -1.82 15.00
CA VAL A 206 5.73 -1.35 14.05
C VAL A 206 5.94 0.15 13.88
N GLY A 207 6.25 0.57 12.70
CA GLY A 207 6.70 1.93 12.38
C GLY A 207 8.13 1.89 11.87
N PRO A 208 8.71 3.03 11.52
CA PRO A 208 8.16 4.38 11.61
C PRO A 208 7.18 4.70 10.50
N LEU A 209 6.54 5.84 10.60
CA LEU A 209 5.52 6.26 9.64
C LEU A 209 6.06 7.19 8.55
N LEU A 210 6.91 8.14 8.90
CA LEU A 210 7.35 9.15 7.94
C LEU A 210 8.44 8.62 7.03
N LYS A 211 8.41 9.01 5.77
CA LYS A 211 9.36 8.51 4.77
C LYS A 211 10.82 8.72 5.17
N ASN A 212 11.15 9.89 5.69
CA ASN A 212 12.52 10.16 6.10
C ASN A 212 12.98 9.19 7.20
N ASN A 213 12.08 8.77 8.06
CA ASN A 213 12.40 7.80 9.09
C ASN A 213 12.52 6.38 8.52
N VAL A 214 11.75 6.05 7.49
CA VAL A 214 11.90 4.76 6.81
C VAL A 214 13.24 4.71 6.09
N GLU A 215 13.67 5.82 5.48
CA GLU A 215 15.01 5.89 4.88
C GLU A 215 16.10 5.71 5.93
N ALA A 216 15.95 6.34 7.08
CA ALA A 216 16.89 6.16 8.19
C ALA A 216 16.89 4.71 8.70
N LEU A 217 15.73 4.07 8.74
CA LEU A 217 15.59 2.68 9.13
C LEU A 217 16.41 1.77 8.21
N MET A 218 16.33 1.99 6.90
CA MET A 218 17.07 1.17 5.95
C MET A 218 18.58 1.34 6.10
N LYS A 219 19.03 2.51 6.50
CA LYS A 219 20.46 2.78 6.68
C LYS A 219 20.96 2.31 8.03
N SER A 220 20.07 1.95 8.94
CA SER A 220 20.46 1.64 10.32
C SER A 220 21.05 0.26 10.51
N ASN A 221 20.84 -0.64 9.56
CA ASN A 221 21.21 -2.05 9.67
C ASN A 221 20.71 -2.70 10.97
N THR A 222 19.48 -2.34 11.36
CA THR A 222 18.92 -2.84 12.61
C THR A 222 18.69 -4.34 12.54
N PRO A 223 18.96 -5.09 13.61
CA PRO A 223 18.61 -6.50 13.66
C PRO A 223 17.15 -6.76 14.08
N LEU A 224 16.41 -5.70 14.35
CA LEU A 224 15.03 -5.84 14.82
C LEU A 224 14.11 -6.22 13.67
N ASN A 225 13.06 -6.98 13.98
CA ASN A 225 12.00 -7.23 13.02
C ASN A 225 11.11 -5.99 12.95
N VAL A 226 10.94 -5.43 11.77
CA VAL A 226 10.25 -4.16 11.60
C VAL A 226 9.17 -4.25 10.54
N LEU A 227 7.97 -3.87 10.92
CA LEU A 227 6.90 -3.60 9.97
C LEU A 227 6.85 -2.08 9.82
N ALA A 228 7.54 -1.55 8.82
CA ALA A 228 7.54 -0.13 8.57
C ALA A 228 6.17 0.30 8.05
N LEU A 229 5.71 1.46 8.48
CA LEU A 229 4.39 1.95 8.12
C LEU A 229 4.43 2.96 6.97
N ASN A 230 5.43 2.83 6.14
CA ASN A 230 5.54 3.55 4.89
C ASN A 230 6.51 2.81 3.99
N GLN A 231 6.64 3.30 2.78
CA GLN A 231 7.48 2.69 1.78
C GLN A 231 8.52 3.71 1.34
N PRO A 232 9.78 3.32 1.21
CA PRO A 232 10.81 4.24 0.73
C PRO A 232 10.68 4.44 -0.78
N GLU A 233 11.34 5.45 -1.30
CA GLU A 233 11.33 5.69 -2.74
C GLU A 233 11.96 4.54 -3.51
N THR A 234 13.07 4.01 -3.00
CA THR A 234 13.70 2.84 -3.58
C THR A 234 13.70 1.76 -2.53
N VAL A 235 12.94 0.70 -2.78
CA VAL A 235 12.83 -0.40 -1.85
C VAL A 235 14.09 -1.25 -1.91
N ARG A 236 14.63 -1.57 -0.75
CA ARG A 236 15.68 -2.56 -0.64
C ARG A 236 15.14 -3.74 0.15
N SER A 237 15.56 -4.94 -0.22
CA SER A 237 15.13 -6.14 0.47
C SER A 237 15.99 -6.37 1.71
N PHE A 238 15.34 -6.47 2.84
CA PHE A 238 15.98 -6.84 4.10
C PHE A 238 15.22 -8.02 4.68
N PRO A 239 15.92 -9.01 5.25
CA PRO A 239 15.23 -10.20 5.76
C PRO A 239 14.33 -9.91 6.96
N ASN A 240 14.47 -8.78 7.58
CA ASN A 240 13.76 -8.43 8.81
C ASN A 240 12.84 -7.22 8.68
N ILE A 241 12.63 -6.70 7.48
CA ILE A 241 11.81 -5.50 7.29
C ILE A 241 10.73 -5.77 6.25
N CYS A 242 9.51 -5.42 6.60
CA CYS A 242 8.39 -5.35 5.66
C CYS A 242 7.88 -3.92 5.62
N TYR A 243 7.27 -3.53 4.50
CA TYR A 243 6.78 -2.16 4.30
C TYR A 243 5.28 -2.19 4.04
N PHE A 244 4.53 -1.47 4.85
CA PHE A 244 3.08 -1.38 4.73
C PHE A 244 2.69 0.09 4.69
N ALA A 245 2.11 0.54 3.58
CA ALA A 245 1.72 1.93 3.41
C ALA A 245 0.33 2.01 2.80
N LEU A 246 -0.39 3.08 3.11
CA LEU A 246 -1.62 3.40 2.41
C LEU A 246 -1.25 4.35 1.28
N SER A 247 -0.62 3.84 0.24
CA SER A 247 -0.06 4.70 -0.77
C SER A 247 -1.00 4.92 -1.94
N PRO A 248 -1.02 6.13 -2.52
CA PRO A 248 -1.77 6.37 -3.76
C PRO A 248 -1.26 5.51 -4.91
N GLU A 249 0.00 5.12 -4.86
CA GLU A 249 0.59 4.23 -5.86
C GLU A 249 -0.02 2.84 -5.81
N ASP A 250 -0.31 2.31 -4.60
CA ASP A 250 -1.01 1.05 -4.47
C ASP A 250 -2.40 1.13 -5.10
N GLU A 251 -3.11 2.22 -4.85
CA GLU A 251 -4.42 2.42 -5.44
C GLU A 251 -4.34 2.53 -6.96
N ALA A 252 -3.29 3.18 -7.46
CA ALA A 252 -3.11 3.31 -8.91
C ALA A 252 -2.85 1.95 -9.56
N ARG A 253 -2.04 1.12 -8.94
CA ARG A 253 -1.79 -0.22 -9.46
C ARG A 253 -3.06 -1.07 -9.43
N ASP A 254 -3.82 -0.99 -8.35
CA ASP A 254 -5.08 -1.70 -8.25
C ASP A 254 -6.08 -1.19 -9.28
N ALA A 255 -6.11 0.12 -9.52
CA ALA A 255 -6.95 0.71 -10.56
C ALA A 255 -6.59 0.20 -11.94
N ALA A 256 -5.30 0.07 -12.22
CA ALA A 256 -4.86 -0.48 -13.51
C ALA A 256 -5.40 -1.90 -13.71
N HIS A 257 -5.35 -2.73 -12.67
CA HIS A 257 -5.92 -4.08 -12.73
C HIS A 257 -7.42 -4.05 -12.95
N HIS A 258 -8.13 -3.23 -12.18
CA HIS A 258 -9.59 -3.16 -12.28
C HIS A 258 -10.04 -2.69 -13.66
N ILE A 259 -9.39 -1.66 -14.18
CA ILE A 259 -9.72 -1.10 -15.49
C ILE A 259 -9.38 -2.10 -16.60
N TYR A 260 -8.23 -2.75 -16.49
CA TYR A 260 -7.85 -3.77 -17.45
C TYR A 260 -8.83 -4.94 -17.46
N ASP A 261 -9.25 -5.39 -16.26
CA ASP A 261 -10.20 -6.49 -16.13
C ASP A 261 -11.58 -6.14 -16.68
N GLN A 262 -11.92 -4.87 -16.75
CA GLN A 262 -13.16 -4.43 -17.39
C GLN A 262 -13.05 -4.29 -18.90
N GLY A 263 -11.94 -4.71 -19.47
CA GLY A 263 -11.77 -4.75 -20.92
C GLY A 263 -11.38 -3.43 -21.56
N LYS A 264 -10.95 -2.47 -20.76
CA LYS A 264 -10.56 -1.17 -21.29
C LYS A 264 -9.16 -1.23 -21.91
N GLN A 265 -8.93 -0.43 -22.94
CA GLN A 265 -7.68 -0.48 -23.70
C GLN A 265 -6.96 0.86 -23.76
N SER A 266 -7.65 1.96 -23.62
CA SER A 266 -7.08 3.28 -23.83
C SER A 266 -7.32 4.22 -22.66
N PRO A 267 -6.59 4.04 -21.56
CA PRO A 267 -6.81 4.83 -20.35
C PRO A 267 -6.19 6.23 -20.43
N LEU A 268 -6.90 7.18 -19.86
CA LEU A 268 -6.41 8.54 -19.64
C LEU A 268 -6.37 8.79 -18.13
N LEU A 269 -5.27 9.32 -17.63
CA LEU A 269 -5.16 9.70 -16.24
C LEU A 269 -5.39 11.20 -16.11
N LEU A 270 -6.36 11.59 -15.27
CA LEU A 270 -6.57 12.98 -14.89
C LEU A 270 -5.98 13.18 -13.51
N ILE A 271 -4.86 13.87 -13.44
CA ILE A 271 -4.06 13.96 -12.23
C ILE A 271 -3.71 15.42 -11.90
N PRO A 272 -3.48 15.74 -10.65
CA PRO A 272 -3.08 17.10 -10.30
C PRO A 272 -1.64 17.38 -10.77
N ARG A 273 -1.36 18.68 -10.99
CA ARG A 273 -0.01 19.12 -11.30
C ARG A 273 0.80 19.12 -10.02
N SER A 274 1.33 17.98 -9.66
CA SER A 274 2.11 17.85 -8.44
C SER A 274 2.95 16.58 -8.50
N ALA A 275 3.87 16.45 -7.58
CA ALA A 275 4.65 15.23 -7.46
C ALA A 275 3.76 14.01 -7.21
N LEU A 276 2.67 14.18 -6.49
CA LEU A 276 1.70 13.11 -6.27
C LEU A 276 1.12 12.61 -7.59
N GLY A 277 0.71 13.53 -8.46
CA GLY A 277 0.18 13.15 -9.77
C GLY A 277 1.19 12.36 -10.57
N ASP A 278 2.44 12.79 -10.56
CA ASP A 278 3.50 12.09 -11.30
C ASP A 278 3.74 10.69 -10.76
N ARG A 279 3.75 10.52 -9.44
CA ARG A 279 3.95 9.20 -8.84
C ARG A 279 2.80 8.25 -9.18
N VAL A 280 1.57 8.76 -9.15
CA VAL A 280 0.40 7.95 -9.49
C VAL A 280 0.44 7.56 -10.97
N ALA A 281 0.79 8.50 -11.84
CA ALA A 281 0.90 8.22 -13.28
C ALA A 281 1.93 7.13 -13.55
N ASN A 282 3.08 7.21 -12.89
CA ASN A 282 4.11 6.21 -13.06
C ASN A 282 3.68 4.83 -12.57
N ALA A 283 3.07 4.77 -11.39
CA ALA A 283 2.64 3.51 -10.81
C ALA A 283 1.55 2.84 -11.67
N PHE A 284 0.57 3.61 -12.11
CA PHE A 284 -0.49 3.10 -12.97
C PHE A 284 0.08 2.57 -14.28
N THR A 285 0.94 3.36 -14.93
CA THR A 285 1.47 3.01 -16.23
C THR A 285 2.35 1.77 -16.19
N GLN A 286 3.20 1.65 -15.17
CA GLN A 286 4.03 0.47 -15.03
C GLN A 286 3.19 -0.78 -14.86
N GLU A 287 2.16 -0.70 -14.04
CA GLU A 287 1.30 -1.85 -13.81
C GLU A 287 0.46 -2.18 -15.04
N TRP A 288 -0.04 -1.16 -15.73
CA TRP A 288 -0.81 -1.34 -16.95
C TRP A 288 0.01 -2.06 -18.02
N GLN A 289 1.27 -1.67 -18.16
CA GLN A 289 2.17 -2.31 -19.13
C GLN A 289 2.51 -3.74 -18.74
N LYS A 290 2.66 -4.02 -17.45
CA LYS A 290 2.87 -5.39 -17.00
C LYS A 290 1.69 -6.29 -17.34
N LEU A 291 0.50 -5.76 -17.37
CA LEU A 291 -0.71 -6.50 -17.73
C LEU A 291 -0.85 -6.68 -19.23
N GLY A 292 0.04 -6.13 -20.01
CA GLY A 292 -0.02 -6.21 -21.47
C GLY A 292 -0.72 -5.01 -22.12
N GLY A 293 -1.00 -3.99 -21.35
CA GLY A 293 -1.64 -2.78 -21.88
C GLY A 293 -0.69 -1.91 -22.66
N GLY A 294 -1.24 -1.04 -23.48
CA GLY A 294 -0.47 -0.14 -24.32
C GLY A 294 -0.23 1.21 -23.69
N ILE A 295 -0.33 2.25 -24.49
CA ILE A 295 -0.02 3.60 -24.05
C ILE A 295 -1.05 4.12 -23.08
N VAL A 296 -0.56 4.80 -22.04
CA VAL A 296 -1.38 5.49 -21.07
C VAL A 296 -1.21 6.98 -21.27
N LEU A 297 -2.31 7.70 -21.40
CA LEU A 297 -2.29 9.15 -21.55
C LEU A 297 -2.46 9.82 -20.21
N GLN A 298 -1.93 11.04 -20.08
CA GLN A 298 -2.17 11.84 -18.88
C GLN A 298 -2.56 13.25 -19.26
N GLN A 299 -3.41 13.83 -18.44
CA GLN A 299 -3.75 15.23 -18.51
C GLN A 299 -3.73 15.77 -17.08
N LYS A 300 -3.11 16.91 -16.87
CA LYS A 300 -2.96 17.47 -15.54
C LYS A 300 -3.94 18.63 -15.35
N PHE A 301 -4.52 18.69 -14.17
CA PHE A 301 -5.41 19.79 -13.82
C PHE A 301 -4.77 20.64 -12.71
N GLY A 302 -5.23 21.87 -12.61
CA GLY A 302 -4.66 22.81 -11.66
C GLY A 302 -5.48 22.93 -10.40
N SER A 303 -5.44 24.09 -9.78
CA SER A 303 -6.10 24.31 -8.50
C SER A 303 -7.62 24.29 -8.62
N VAL A 304 -8.28 24.22 -7.47
CA VAL A 304 -9.73 24.33 -7.42
C VAL A 304 -10.18 25.66 -8.04
N ALA A 305 -9.43 26.73 -7.83
CA ALA A 305 -9.78 28.01 -8.44
C ALA A 305 -9.75 27.93 -9.95
N GLU A 306 -8.75 27.26 -10.53
CA GLU A 306 -8.68 27.08 -11.98
C GLU A 306 -9.83 26.23 -12.50
N LEU A 307 -10.17 25.16 -11.77
CA LEU A 307 -11.29 24.31 -12.13
C LEU A 307 -12.61 25.09 -12.10
N LYS A 308 -12.78 25.89 -11.07
CA LYS A 308 -13.98 26.70 -10.93
C LYS A 308 -14.10 27.70 -12.08
N MET A 309 -13.00 28.35 -12.45
CA MET A 309 -12.98 29.27 -13.57
C MET A 309 -13.32 28.54 -14.87
N GLY A 310 -12.80 27.32 -15.03
CA GLY A 310 -13.12 26.54 -16.21
C GLY A 310 -14.60 26.20 -16.32
N VAL A 311 -15.23 25.82 -15.22
CA VAL A 311 -16.64 25.54 -15.22
C VAL A 311 -17.46 26.79 -15.53
N ASN A 312 -17.13 27.90 -14.84
CA ASN A 312 -17.86 29.15 -15.02
C ASN A 312 -17.68 29.74 -16.42
N GLY A 313 -16.53 29.52 -17.02
CA GLY A 313 -16.27 29.99 -18.36
C GLY A 313 -16.75 29.05 -19.47
N GLY A 314 -17.39 27.96 -19.11
CA GLY A 314 -17.87 27.01 -20.12
C GLY A 314 -16.79 26.13 -20.72
N ALA A 315 -15.59 26.12 -20.15
CA ALA A 315 -14.51 25.30 -20.65
C ALA A 315 -14.71 23.85 -20.17
N GLY A 316 -14.62 22.91 -21.08
CA GLY A 316 -14.71 21.50 -20.72
C GLY A 316 -13.32 20.88 -20.63
N ILE A 317 -13.30 19.61 -20.29
CA ILE A 317 -12.08 18.79 -20.30
C ILE A 317 -12.23 17.79 -21.42
N ALA A 318 -11.37 17.92 -22.41
CA ALA A 318 -11.33 16.95 -23.51
C ALA A 318 -10.64 15.68 -23.03
N LEU A 319 -11.08 14.54 -23.54
CA LEU A 319 -10.47 13.26 -23.19
C LEU A 319 -9.26 13.00 -24.07
N THR A 320 -8.27 13.85 -23.90
CA THR A 320 -7.00 13.78 -24.63
C THR A 320 -5.87 14.03 -23.65
N GLY A 321 -4.69 13.67 -24.03
CA GLY A 321 -3.52 13.90 -23.17
C GLY A 321 -2.24 13.52 -23.87
N SER A 322 -1.14 13.64 -23.15
CA SER A 322 0.17 13.22 -23.61
C SER A 322 0.51 11.85 -23.03
N PRO A 323 1.36 11.07 -23.69
CA PRO A 323 1.77 9.79 -23.15
C PRO A 323 2.51 9.96 -21.83
N VAL A 324 2.25 9.05 -20.90
CA VAL A 324 3.04 9.01 -19.69
C VAL A 324 4.41 8.47 -20.10
N ALA A 325 5.45 9.24 -19.78
CA ALA A 325 6.80 8.78 -20.00
C ALA A 325 7.05 7.70 -18.97
N ALA A 326 6.92 6.48 -19.39
CA ALA A 326 7.10 5.40 -18.50
C ALA A 326 8.51 5.41 -17.97
N SER A 327 8.62 5.21 -16.72
CA SER A 327 9.94 5.04 -16.19
C SER A 327 10.47 3.67 -16.53
N VAL A 328 9.72 2.90 -17.25
CA VAL A 328 10.27 1.74 -17.87
C VAL A 328 11.26 2.22 -18.84
N PRO A 329 12.42 1.67 -18.87
CA PRO A 329 13.37 2.09 -19.82
C PRO A 329 12.69 2.06 -21.14
N ALA A 330 12.63 3.19 -21.67
CA ALA A 330 12.18 3.34 -22.98
C ALA A 330 12.93 2.32 -23.76
N GLN A 331 12.24 1.65 -24.59
CA GLN A 331 12.90 0.75 -25.45
C GLN A 331 14.01 1.50 -26.12
N PRO A 332 15.21 1.12 -25.89
CA PRO A 332 16.28 1.79 -26.53
C PRO A 332 16.07 1.65 -28.01
N GLY A 333 16.31 2.65 -28.71
CA GLY A 333 16.30 2.59 -30.15
C GLY A 333 17.19 1.45 -30.59
N VAL A 334 16.86 0.87 -31.70
CA VAL A 334 17.63 -0.23 -32.25
C VAL A 334 18.97 0.30 -32.74
N THR A 335 20.03 -0.32 -32.33
CA THR A 335 21.36 0.06 -32.80
C THR A 335 21.74 -0.87 -33.92
N ILE A 336 21.93 -0.28 -35.10
CA ILE A 336 22.35 -1.00 -36.29
C ILE A 336 23.63 -0.36 -36.79
N GLY A 337 24.70 -1.12 -36.87
CA GLY A 337 25.95 -0.61 -37.41
C GLY A 337 26.54 0.56 -36.64
N GLY A 338 26.32 0.60 -35.34
CA GLY A 338 26.82 1.70 -34.52
C GLY A 338 25.92 2.92 -34.51
N LEU A 339 24.85 2.92 -35.26
CA LEU A 339 23.89 4.01 -35.26
C LEU A 339 22.69 3.59 -34.44
N THR A 340 22.34 4.42 -33.50
CA THR A 340 21.14 4.19 -32.71
C THR A 340 19.97 4.85 -33.42
N ILE A 341 19.01 4.05 -33.82
CA ILE A 341 17.79 4.56 -34.38
C ILE A 341 16.84 4.81 -33.20
N PRO A 342 16.43 6.05 -32.99
CA PRO A 342 15.52 6.34 -31.88
C PRO A 342 14.21 5.59 -32.07
N ALA A 343 13.61 5.21 -30.96
CA ALA A 343 12.29 4.63 -31.00
C ALA A 343 11.32 5.62 -31.63
N PRO A 344 10.34 5.15 -32.39
CA PRO A 344 9.39 6.08 -33.02
C PRO A 344 8.68 6.89 -31.95
N PRO A 345 8.38 8.14 -32.24
CA PRO A 345 7.69 8.97 -31.29
C PRO A 345 6.30 8.40 -31.01
N THR A 346 6.00 8.27 -29.75
CA THR A 346 4.73 7.68 -29.36
C THR A 346 3.56 8.63 -29.54
N ASP A 347 3.84 9.93 -29.65
CA ASP A 347 2.77 10.91 -29.81
C ASP A 347 1.93 10.65 -31.04
N ALA A 348 2.53 10.23 -32.08
CA ALA A 348 1.83 10.00 -33.33
C ALA A 348 0.86 8.84 -33.25
N GLN A 349 1.06 7.95 -32.33
CA GLN A 349 0.20 6.80 -32.22
C GLN A 349 -1.08 7.11 -31.54
N ILE A 350 -1.08 8.18 -30.76
CA ILE A 350 -2.21 8.47 -29.98
C ILE A 350 -3.23 9.22 -30.75
N THR A 351 -2.78 10.07 -31.63
CA THR A 351 -3.72 10.85 -32.41
C THR A 351 -4.49 10.01 -33.36
N GLY A 352 -4.02 8.84 -33.63
CA GLY A 352 -4.72 8.07 -34.62
C GLY A 352 -5.76 7.27 -34.14
N GLY A 353 -5.86 7.15 -32.99
CA GLY A 353 -6.71 6.29 -32.88
C GLY A 353 -7.46 5.85 -31.90
N GLY A 354 -6.96 5.96 -31.07
CA GLY A 354 -7.67 5.36 -30.10
C GLY A 354 -8.46 6.32 -29.36
N ARG A 355 -9.64 6.04 -29.25
CA ARG A 355 -10.50 6.82 -28.44
C ARG A 355 -10.28 6.41 -26.99
N VAL A 356 -10.15 7.37 -26.09
CA VAL A 356 -10.07 7.10 -24.66
C VAL A 356 -11.34 6.39 -24.20
N ASP A 357 -11.21 5.24 -23.59
CA ASP A 357 -12.33 4.45 -23.12
C ASP A 357 -12.39 4.32 -21.59
N ALA A 358 -11.39 4.84 -20.90
CA ALA A 358 -11.34 4.84 -19.43
C ALA A 358 -10.62 6.08 -18.95
N VAL A 359 -11.11 6.70 -17.90
CA VAL A 359 -10.46 7.87 -17.29
C VAL A 359 -10.28 7.57 -15.80
N TYR A 360 -9.05 7.62 -15.32
CA TYR A 360 -8.77 7.47 -13.89
C TYR A 360 -8.45 8.84 -13.31
N ILE A 361 -9.25 9.26 -12.34
CA ILE A 361 -9.23 10.62 -11.81
C ILE A 361 -8.67 10.61 -10.40
N LEU A 362 -7.57 11.31 -10.19
CA LEU A 362 -6.99 11.48 -8.85
C LEU A 362 -7.41 12.86 -8.35
N ALA A 363 -8.51 12.91 -7.63
CA ALA A 363 -9.11 14.19 -7.24
C ALA A 363 -9.85 14.07 -5.91
N THR A 364 -9.95 15.17 -5.20
CA THR A 364 -10.77 15.29 -4.01
C THR A 364 -12.25 15.42 -4.41
N PRO A 365 -13.20 15.28 -3.47
CA PRO A 365 -14.61 15.45 -3.80
C PRO A 365 -14.92 16.82 -4.41
N GLU A 366 -14.28 17.87 -3.92
CA GLU A 366 -14.46 19.21 -4.45
C GLU A 366 -13.97 19.29 -5.89
N GLU A 367 -12.79 18.77 -6.14
CA GLU A 367 -12.20 18.78 -7.47
C GLU A 367 -13.03 17.97 -8.47
N ILE A 368 -13.45 16.76 -8.08
CA ILE A 368 -14.18 15.90 -9.00
C ILE A 368 -15.58 16.45 -9.25
N GLY A 369 -16.11 17.22 -8.32
CA GLY A 369 -17.37 17.93 -8.51
C GLY A 369 -17.31 18.95 -9.64
N PHE A 370 -16.14 19.48 -9.95
CA PHE A 370 -15.94 20.32 -11.13
C PHE A 370 -15.50 19.51 -12.35
N ILE A 371 -14.64 18.53 -12.14
CA ILE A 371 -14.04 17.77 -13.25
C ILE A 371 -15.08 16.98 -14.02
N LYS A 372 -15.97 16.28 -13.33
CA LYS A 372 -16.94 15.43 -14.02
C LYS A 372 -17.87 16.24 -14.93
N PRO A 373 -18.48 17.35 -14.46
CA PRO A 373 -19.25 18.19 -15.38
C PRO A 373 -18.43 18.73 -16.55
N MET A 374 -17.16 19.09 -16.34
CA MET A 374 -16.33 19.58 -17.41
C MET A 374 -16.06 18.53 -18.47
N ILE A 375 -15.94 17.27 -18.07
CA ILE A 375 -15.83 16.17 -19.04
C ILE A 375 -17.13 16.07 -19.84
N ALA A 376 -18.28 16.13 -19.15
CA ALA A 376 -19.56 16.06 -19.82
C ALA A 376 -19.81 17.25 -20.77
N MET A 377 -19.36 18.45 -20.39
CA MET A 377 -19.49 19.63 -21.20
C MET A 377 -18.77 19.50 -22.54
N ARG A 378 -17.61 18.86 -22.54
CA ARG A 378 -16.82 18.77 -23.75
C ARG A 378 -17.12 17.52 -24.59
N ASN A 379 -17.45 16.41 -23.91
CA ASN A 379 -17.54 15.12 -24.55
C ASN A 379 -18.95 14.55 -24.59
N GLY A 380 -19.89 15.18 -23.92
CA GLY A 380 -21.24 14.67 -23.77
C GLY A 380 -21.33 13.60 -22.69
N THR A 381 -22.54 13.29 -22.29
CA THR A 381 -22.73 12.30 -21.23
C THR A 381 -22.59 10.88 -21.76
N GLN A 382 -22.52 10.69 -23.05
CA GLN A 382 -22.40 9.38 -23.66
C GLN A 382 -21.09 9.26 -24.44
N SER A 383 -20.02 9.69 -23.83
CA SER A 383 -18.72 9.65 -24.50
C SER A 383 -18.19 8.25 -24.71
N GLY A 384 -18.76 7.26 -24.05
CA GLY A 384 -18.25 5.90 -24.12
C GLY A 384 -17.09 5.61 -23.18
N ALA A 385 -16.54 6.63 -22.54
CA ALA A 385 -15.49 6.42 -21.57
C ALA A 385 -16.08 6.19 -20.18
N THR A 386 -15.59 5.18 -19.50
CA THR A 386 -15.97 4.92 -18.10
C THR A 386 -15.04 5.72 -17.19
N LEU A 387 -15.62 6.35 -16.20
CA LEU A 387 -14.87 7.15 -15.26
C LEU A 387 -14.57 6.36 -13.98
N TYR A 388 -13.34 6.47 -13.54
CA TYR A 388 -12.85 5.81 -12.32
C TYR A 388 -12.14 6.85 -11.46
N ALA A 389 -12.16 6.66 -10.17
CA ALA A 389 -11.48 7.58 -9.26
C ALA A 389 -10.80 6.81 -8.12
N SER A 390 -9.83 7.43 -7.49
CA SER A 390 -9.22 6.89 -6.28
C SER A 390 -10.12 7.18 -5.07
N SER A 391 -9.78 6.60 -3.94
CA SER A 391 -10.49 6.84 -2.68
C SER A 391 -10.43 8.30 -2.24
N ARG A 392 -9.48 9.07 -2.77
CA ARG A 392 -9.35 10.50 -2.50
C ARG A 392 -10.64 11.25 -2.83
N SER A 393 -11.42 10.75 -3.77
CA SER A 393 -12.69 11.36 -4.17
C SER A 393 -13.83 11.09 -3.19
N ALA A 394 -13.64 10.23 -2.20
CA ALA A 394 -14.70 9.82 -1.28
C ALA A 394 -14.27 10.11 0.15
N GLN A 395 -14.73 11.23 0.68
CA GLN A 395 -14.34 11.65 2.04
C GLN A 395 -15.55 11.66 3.00
N GLY A 396 -16.58 10.92 2.67
CA GLY A 396 -17.74 10.82 3.57
C GLY A 396 -18.67 12.00 3.53
N THR A 397 -18.47 12.92 2.59
CA THR A 397 -19.28 14.14 2.51
C THR A 397 -20.32 14.08 1.40
N SER A 398 -20.52 12.92 0.77
CA SER A 398 -21.39 12.85 -0.38
C SER A 398 -22.84 12.85 0.05
N GLY A 399 -23.54 13.92 -0.25
CA GLY A 399 -25.00 13.97 -0.12
C GLY A 399 -25.69 13.41 -1.35
N PRO A 400 -27.02 13.41 -1.34
CA PRO A 400 -27.77 12.84 -2.46
C PRO A 400 -27.47 13.51 -3.80
N ASP A 401 -27.28 14.83 -3.80
CA ASP A 401 -27.00 15.53 -5.04
C ASP A 401 -25.67 15.13 -5.62
N PHE A 402 -24.64 15.00 -4.78
CA PHE A 402 -23.32 14.57 -5.23
C PHE A 402 -23.39 13.16 -5.80
N ARG A 403 -24.10 12.26 -5.14
CA ARG A 403 -24.21 10.87 -5.65
C ARG A 403 -24.90 10.81 -7.00
N LEU A 404 -25.88 11.66 -7.22
CA LEU A 404 -26.56 11.72 -8.54
C LEU A 404 -25.63 12.33 -9.60
N GLU A 405 -24.87 13.35 -9.23
CA GLU A 405 -23.93 13.97 -10.15
C GLU A 405 -22.80 13.02 -10.55
N MET A 406 -22.45 12.10 -9.68
CA MET A 406 -21.36 11.15 -9.93
C MET A 406 -21.85 9.87 -10.63
N GLU A 407 -23.06 9.86 -11.16
CA GLU A 407 -23.62 8.69 -11.79
C GLU A 407 -22.63 7.98 -12.71
N GLY A 408 -22.46 6.70 -12.52
CA GLY A 408 -21.55 5.88 -13.33
C GLY A 408 -20.11 5.87 -12.91
N LEU A 409 -19.69 6.78 -12.05
CA LEU A 409 -18.31 6.82 -11.58
C LEU A 409 -18.04 5.63 -10.67
N GLN A 410 -16.94 4.93 -10.94
CA GLN A 410 -16.45 3.87 -10.05
C GLN A 410 -15.28 4.40 -9.26
N TYR A 411 -15.16 4.02 -8.01
CA TYR A 411 -14.01 4.44 -7.21
C TYR A 411 -13.56 3.31 -6.29
N SER A 412 -12.24 3.32 -6.00
CA SER A 412 -11.69 2.34 -5.09
C SER A 412 -11.84 2.82 -3.65
N GLU A 413 -12.02 1.89 -2.76
CA GLU A 413 -12.12 2.18 -1.34
C GLU A 413 -11.57 1.01 -0.55
N ILE A 414 -11.07 1.28 0.64
CA ILE A 414 -10.65 0.20 1.52
C ILE A 414 -11.88 -0.63 1.92
N PRO A 415 -11.71 -1.93 2.07
CA PRO A 415 -12.84 -2.81 2.35
C PRO A 415 -13.69 -2.38 3.53
N MET A 416 -13.07 -1.88 4.56
CA MET A 416 -13.83 -1.45 5.73
C MET A 416 -14.81 -0.33 5.40
N LEU A 417 -14.42 0.66 4.61
CA LEU A 417 -15.30 1.75 4.20
C LEU A 417 -16.24 1.36 3.07
N ALA A 418 -15.95 0.24 2.41
CA ALA A 418 -16.84 -0.29 1.37
C ALA A 418 -17.89 -1.24 1.94
N GLY A 419 -17.97 -1.37 3.24
CA GLY A 419 -18.98 -2.22 3.87
C GLY A 419 -18.51 -3.59 4.29
N GLY A 420 -17.23 -3.90 4.13
CA GLY A 420 -16.71 -5.22 4.48
C GLY A 420 -16.55 -5.47 5.97
N ASN A 421 -16.66 -4.44 6.79
CA ASN A 421 -16.56 -4.57 8.24
C ASN A 421 -17.32 -3.42 8.90
N MET A 422 -18.63 -3.49 8.83
CA MET A 422 -19.48 -2.40 9.32
C MET A 422 -19.26 -2.07 10.78
N PRO A 423 -19.16 -3.04 11.67
CA PRO A 423 -18.95 -2.72 13.07
C PRO A 423 -17.66 -1.94 13.33
N LEU A 424 -16.57 -2.31 12.70
CA LEU A 424 -15.31 -1.59 12.86
C LEU A 424 -15.40 -0.21 12.22
N MET A 425 -16.08 -0.09 11.09
CA MET A 425 -16.30 1.19 10.43
C MET A 425 -16.99 2.18 11.36
N GLN A 426 -18.05 1.75 12.07
CA GLN A 426 -18.75 2.63 12.99
C GLN A 426 -17.85 3.05 14.16
N GLN A 427 -17.11 2.10 14.70
CA GLN A 427 -16.19 2.40 15.80
C GLN A 427 -15.15 3.43 15.40
N ALA A 428 -14.58 3.27 14.23
CA ALA A 428 -13.54 4.18 13.81
C ALA A 428 -14.08 5.54 13.42
N LEU A 429 -15.18 5.59 12.68
CA LEU A 429 -15.78 6.88 12.33
C LEU A 429 -16.19 7.65 13.59
N SER A 430 -16.65 6.93 14.62
CA SER A 430 -16.92 7.56 15.89
C SER A 430 -15.64 8.11 16.53
N ALA A 431 -14.56 7.35 16.48
CA ALA A 431 -13.30 7.75 17.10
C ALA A 431 -12.67 8.97 16.42
N VAL A 432 -12.89 9.13 15.13
CA VAL A 432 -12.27 10.19 14.34
C VAL A 432 -13.26 11.25 13.87
N HIS A 433 -14.43 11.29 14.46
CA HIS A 433 -15.45 12.31 14.15
C HIS A 433 -15.83 12.36 12.68
N ASN A 434 -16.01 11.17 12.10
CA ASN A 434 -16.41 10.99 10.70
C ASN A 434 -15.41 11.51 9.65
N ASP A 435 -14.15 11.69 10.04
CA ASP A 435 -13.11 12.07 9.10
C ASP A 435 -12.62 10.81 8.40
N TYR A 436 -12.96 10.65 7.12
CA TYR A 436 -12.59 9.46 6.36
C TYR A 436 -11.09 9.30 6.22
N SER A 437 -10.34 10.38 6.06
CA SER A 437 -8.88 10.29 5.99
C SER A 437 -8.31 9.67 7.25
N LEU A 438 -8.76 10.13 8.40
CA LEU A 438 -8.30 9.58 9.68
C LEU A 438 -8.85 8.17 9.90
N ALA A 439 -10.06 7.92 9.45
CA ALA A 439 -10.64 6.61 9.60
C ALA A 439 -9.84 5.55 8.82
N ARG A 440 -9.27 5.91 7.66
CA ARG A 440 -8.36 5.00 6.94
C ARG A 440 -7.07 4.76 7.71
N MET A 441 -6.56 5.78 8.40
CA MET A 441 -5.38 5.61 9.27
C MET A 441 -5.70 4.69 10.46
N TYR A 442 -6.92 4.78 11.00
CA TYR A 442 -7.36 3.88 12.05
C TYR A 442 -7.34 2.43 11.55
N ALA A 443 -7.89 2.19 10.35
CA ALA A 443 -7.85 0.85 9.76
C ALA A 443 -6.43 0.38 9.51
N MET A 444 -5.53 1.28 9.16
CA MET A 444 -4.12 0.96 9.01
C MET A 444 -3.55 0.44 10.32
N GLY A 445 -3.89 1.07 11.42
CA GLY A 445 -3.47 0.61 12.74
C GLY A 445 -4.00 -0.80 13.05
N VAL A 446 -5.26 -1.06 12.72
CA VAL A 446 -5.86 -2.38 12.90
C VAL A 446 -5.14 -3.42 12.06
N ASP A 447 -4.89 -3.13 10.79
CA ASP A 447 -4.20 -4.06 9.90
C ASP A 447 -2.74 -4.26 10.31
N ALA A 448 -2.11 -3.24 10.87
CA ALA A 448 -0.74 -3.36 11.37
C ALA A 448 -0.66 -4.41 12.48
N TRP A 449 -1.67 -4.49 13.35
CA TRP A 449 -1.74 -5.55 14.35
C TRP A 449 -1.82 -6.93 13.69
N THR A 450 -2.69 -7.08 12.69
CA THR A 450 -2.82 -8.35 11.98
C THR A 450 -1.51 -8.74 11.28
N LEU A 451 -0.89 -7.77 10.59
CA LEU A 451 0.37 -8.03 9.89
C LEU A 451 1.50 -8.38 10.87
N ALA A 452 1.54 -7.71 12.01
CA ALA A 452 2.55 -8.01 13.03
C ALA A 452 2.40 -9.45 13.54
N ASN A 453 1.17 -9.91 13.69
CA ASN A 453 0.90 -11.28 14.13
C ASN A 453 1.23 -12.33 13.07
N HIS A 454 1.36 -11.92 11.82
CA HIS A 454 1.67 -12.81 10.71
C HIS A 454 2.96 -12.42 9.98
N PHE A 455 3.84 -11.72 10.69
CA PHE A 455 5.06 -11.17 10.09
C PHE A 455 5.91 -12.25 9.42
N SER A 456 6.16 -13.34 10.12
CA SER A 456 6.98 -14.42 9.57
C SER A 456 6.29 -15.09 8.38
N GLN A 457 4.98 -15.27 8.44
CA GLN A 457 4.23 -15.89 7.36
C GLN A 457 4.24 -15.00 6.11
N MET A 458 4.19 -13.69 6.27
CA MET A 458 4.27 -12.78 5.13
C MET A 458 5.61 -12.90 4.41
N ARG A 459 6.66 -13.23 5.12
CA ARG A 459 7.98 -13.38 4.52
C ARG A 459 8.24 -14.77 3.98
N GLN A 460 7.68 -15.79 4.59
CA GLN A 460 8.02 -17.17 4.28
C GLN A 460 7.06 -17.83 3.31
N VAL A 461 5.78 -17.50 3.40
CA VAL A 461 4.77 -18.18 2.61
C VAL A 461 4.44 -17.31 1.39
N GLN A 462 4.90 -17.76 0.23
CA GLN A 462 4.60 -17.03 -0.98
C GLN A 462 3.12 -17.12 -1.28
N GLY A 463 2.52 -16.02 -1.61
CA GLY A 463 1.09 -15.96 -1.88
C GLY A 463 0.22 -15.89 -0.64
N PHE A 464 0.80 -15.75 0.54
CA PHE A 464 0.01 -15.59 1.75
C PHE A 464 -0.78 -14.29 1.67
N GLU A 465 -2.07 -14.37 1.90
CA GLU A 465 -2.98 -13.23 1.76
C GLU A 465 -3.76 -12.98 3.04
N ILE A 466 -3.92 -11.71 3.37
CA ILE A 466 -4.74 -11.28 4.48
C ILE A 466 -5.84 -10.40 3.92
N ASN A 467 -7.10 -10.74 4.19
CA ASN A 467 -8.20 -9.85 3.86
C ASN A 467 -8.32 -8.82 4.98
N GLY A 468 -7.62 -7.72 4.80
CA GLY A 468 -7.55 -6.68 5.81
C GLY A 468 -8.59 -5.60 5.62
N ASN A 469 -8.63 -4.69 6.56
CA ASN A 469 -9.52 -3.54 6.52
C ASN A 469 -9.09 -2.49 5.52
N THR A 470 -7.82 -2.50 5.11
CA THR A 470 -7.28 -1.55 4.14
C THR A 470 -7.11 -2.15 2.74
N GLY A 471 -7.40 -3.41 2.59
CA GLY A 471 -7.29 -4.11 1.31
C GLY A 471 -7.04 -5.59 1.51
N ALA A 472 -7.09 -6.36 0.44
CA ALA A 472 -6.53 -7.70 0.45
C ALA A 472 -5.02 -7.52 0.34
N LEU A 473 -4.29 -7.99 1.34
CA LEU A 473 -2.89 -7.67 1.52
C LEU A 473 -2.03 -8.87 1.14
N THR A 474 -1.06 -8.64 0.28
CA THR A 474 -0.08 -9.65 -0.10
C THR A 474 1.31 -9.01 -0.05
N ALA A 475 2.34 -9.81 0.15
CA ALA A 475 3.70 -9.28 0.20
C ALA A 475 4.46 -9.66 -1.07
N SER A 476 5.20 -8.70 -1.61
CA SER A 476 6.14 -8.96 -2.68
C SER A 476 7.37 -9.69 -2.13
N PRO A 477 8.28 -10.18 -2.99
CA PRO A 477 9.52 -10.78 -2.50
C PRO A 477 10.35 -9.86 -1.61
N ASP A 478 10.27 -8.55 -1.80
CA ASP A 478 10.96 -7.58 -0.95
C ASP A 478 10.13 -7.21 0.29
N CYS A 479 9.05 -7.91 0.52
CA CYS A 479 8.09 -7.69 1.59
C CYS A 479 7.50 -6.29 1.58
N VAL A 480 7.15 -5.81 0.40
CA VAL A 480 6.31 -4.64 0.26
C VAL A 480 4.87 -5.13 0.19
N ILE A 481 4.04 -4.61 1.07
CA ILE A 481 2.65 -5.03 1.13
C ILE A 481 1.88 -4.37 -0.01
N ASN A 482 1.25 -5.19 -0.84
CA ASN A 482 0.40 -4.71 -1.92
C ASN A 482 -1.05 -4.83 -1.48
N ARG A 483 -1.87 -3.92 -1.93
CA ARG A 483 -3.28 -3.89 -1.53
C ARG A 483 -4.18 -4.01 -2.74
N LYS A 484 -5.13 -4.94 -2.67
CA LYS A 484 -6.23 -4.99 -3.62
C LYS A 484 -7.43 -4.36 -2.93
N LEU A 485 -8.01 -3.35 -3.55
CA LEU A 485 -9.07 -2.58 -2.93
C LEU A 485 -10.45 -3.06 -3.37
N SER A 486 -11.48 -2.58 -2.69
CA SER A 486 -12.86 -2.80 -3.10
C SER A 486 -13.26 -1.69 -4.07
N TRP A 487 -14.12 -1.99 -5.02
CA TRP A 487 -14.59 -1.01 -5.99
C TRP A 487 -16.07 -0.78 -5.83
N LEU A 488 -16.43 0.48 -5.80
CA LEU A 488 -17.79 0.94 -5.63
C LEU A 488 -18.19 1.79 -6.83
N LYS A 489 -19.51 1.95 -7.02
CA LYS A 489 -20.03 2.67 -8.16
C LYS A 489 -21.24 3.49 -7.72
N TYR A 490 -21.34 4.70 -8.23
CA TYR A 490 -22.52 5.50 -8.04
C TYR A 490 -23.57 5.08 -9.08
N GLN A 491 -24.72 4.64 -8.61
CA GLN A 491 -25.79 4.19 -9.50
C GLN A 491 -27.12 4.62 -8.94
N GLN A 492 -27.80 5.49 -9.67
CA GLN A 492 -29.13 6.01 -9.30
C GLN A 492 -29.15 6.69 -7.93
N GLY A 493 -28.09 7.41 -7.63
CA GLY A 493 -27.97 8.11 -6.36
C GLY A 493 -27.53 7.25 -5.21
N GLU A 494 -27.22 5.98 -5.45
CA GLU A 494 -26.77 5.07 -4.43
C GLU A 494 -25.34 4.61 -4.71
N ILE A 495 -24.68 4.09 -3.70
CA ILE A 495 -23.37 3.52 -3.85
C ILE A 495 -23.52 2.01 -3.79
N VAL A 496 -23.11 1.33 -4.85
CA VAL A 496 -23.25 -0.12 -4.99
C VAL A 496 -21.89 -0.74 -5.32
N PRO A 497 -21.70 -2.04 -5.07
CA PRO A 497 -20.46 -2.68 -5.49
C PRO A 497 -20.28 -2.63 -7.00
N ALA A 498 -19.04 -2.41 -7.42
CA ALA A 498 -18.68 -2.46 -8.82
C ALA A 498 -17.88 -3.74 -9.04
N SER A 499 -18.41 -4.59 -9.85
CA SER A 499 -17.76 -5.88 -10.07
C SER A 499 -16.90 -5.93 -11.32
#